data_82e59e55383116439002ce6aff62f7cd
#
_entry.id   82e59e55383116439002ce6aff62f7cd
#
_cell.length_a   1.000
_cell.length_b   1.000
_cell.length_c   1.000
_cell.angle_alpha   90.00
_cell.angle_beta   90.00
_cell.angle_gamma   90.00
#
_symmetry.space_group_name_H-M   'P 1'
#
loop_
_entity.id
_entity.type
_entity.pdbx_description
1 polymer ?
#
loop_
_entity_poly.entity_id
_entity_poly.type
_entity_poly.pdbx_seq_one_letter_code
_entity_poly.pdbx_strand_id
1 'polypeptide(L)'
;MSRTVSPSSGTSYGLARVCRIWRMARTTLYRHRQPPLARQRRGPIGPLPDPMLTAEIRAILATSPFHGEGHRKVWARLRMMGIRTSLRRVLRLMREHGLLAPSRTGAPRGPRNHDGTIIPETIDTLWGTDMTTAWTAEGQAAVFVAVDHHSAECVGLHASRQGTRFEALEPLRQGVREHFGGFAKGIASGLSVRHDHGSQYMSRAFQDELRFLGIASSPAFVRAPEGNGCAERFIRTLKENLLWVRHFETIEELRQALLAFRESYNSTWLIARHGFQTPAAIRHKQLPCAALAA
;
A
#
# COMPACT_ATOMS: atom_id res chain seq x y z
N MET A 1 -55.53 -12.51 -17.06
CA MET A 1 -56.52 -11.41 -16.87
C MET A 1 -56.73 -10.52 -18.09
N SER A 2 -55.73 -9.99 -18.82
CA SER A 2 -56.03 -9.10 -19.98
C SER A 2 -56.80 -9.78 -21.15
N ARG A 3 -56.76 -11.09 -21.25
CA ARG A 3 -57.50 -11.91 -22.24
C ARG A 3 -58.79 -12.50 -21.67
N THR A 4 -59.09 -12.31 -20.38
CA THR A 4 -60.31 -12.77 -19.74
C THR A 4 -61.48 -11.91 -20.21
N VAL A 5 -62.57 -12.54 -20.56
CA VAL A 5 -63.81 -11.88 -21.03
C VAL A 5 -64.64 -11.43 -19.84
N SER A 6 -65.17 -10.22 -19.88
CA SER A 6 -66.10 -9.70 -18.88
C SER A 6 -67.40 -10.43 -18.92
N PRO A 7 -67.90 -10.97 -17.82
CA PRO A 7 -69.21 -11.66 -17.79
C PRO A 7 -70.38 -10.74 -18.16
N SER A 8 -70.26 -9.41 -17.92
CA SER A 8 -71.35 -8.44 -18.15
C SER A 8 -71.34 -7.84 -19.54
N SER A 9 -70.14 -7.74 -20.21
CA SER A 9 -70.03 -7.04 -21.50
C SER A 9 -69.63 -7.95 -22.68
N GLY A 10 -69.26 -9.19 -22.39
CA GLY A 10 -68.75 -10.12 -23.40
C GLY A 10 -67.42 -9.75 -24.07
N THR A 11 -66.75 -8.67 -23.61
CA THR A 11 -65.51 -8.16 -24.22
C THR A 11 -64.32 -8.44 -23.31
N SER A 12 -63.12 -8.62 -23.87
CA SER A 12 -61.91 -8.81 -23.09
C SER A 12 -61.52 -7.54 -22.35
N TYR A 13 -61.01 -7.68 -21.11
CA TYR A 13 -60.63 -6.53 -20.29
C TYR A 13 -59.54 -5.66 -20.90
N GLY A 14 -58.73 -6.18 -21.75
CA GLY A 14 -57.65 -5.47 -22.40
C GLY A 14 -56.50 -5.08 -21.43
N LEU A 15 -55.31 -5.03 -21.97
CA LEU A 15 -54.11 -4.80 -21.18
C LEU A 15 -54.09 -3.42 -20.49
N ALA A 16 -54.57 -2.39 -21.19
CA ALA A 16 -54.59 -1.03 -20.68
C ALA A 16 -55.46 -0.88 -19.41
N ARG A 17 -56.64 -1.52 -19.39
CA ARG A 17 -57.58 -1.50 -18.28
C ARG A 17 -57.02 -2.26 -17.06
N VAL A 18 -56.44 -3.45 -17.30
CA VAL A 18 -55.82 -4.25 -16.23
C VAL A 18 -54.66 -3.49 -15.60
N CYS A 19 -53.76 -2.91 -16.39
CA CYS A 19 -52.65 -2.12 -15.89
C CYS A 19 -53.08 -0.89 -15.08
N ARG A 20 -54.18 -0.23 -15.50
CA ARG A 20 -54.72 0.92 -14.77
C ARG A 20 -55.25 0.52 -13.39
N ILE A 21 -56.04 -0.56 -13.32
CA ILE A 21 -56.58 -1.06 -12.06
C ILE A 21 -55.50 -1.49 -11.09
N TRP A 22 -54.44 -2.15 -11.60
CA TRP A 22 -53.33 -2.63 -10.82
C TRP A 22 -52.28 -1.54 -10.57
N ARG A 23 -52.52 -0.30 -10.99
CA ARG A 23 -51.61 0.83 -10.88
C ARG A 23 -50.19 0.52 -11.38
N MET A 24 -50.09 -0.29 -12.43
CA MET A 24 -48.82 -0.70 -13.02
C MET A 24 -48.67 -0.07 -14.41
N ALA A 25 -47.49 0.52 -14.68
CA ALA A 25 -47.19 1.08 -15.99
C ALA A 25 -47.11 -0.05 -17.04
N ARG A 26 -47.74 0.17 -18.22
CA ARG A 26 -47.69 -0.80 -19.33
C ARG A 26 -46.25 -1.13 -19.77
N THR A 27 -45.37 -0.14 -19.73
CA THR A 27 -43.93 -0.30 -20.00
C THR A 27 -43.23 -1.29 -19.08
N THR A 28 -43.63 -1.36 -17.82
CA THR A 28 -43.11 -2.33 -16.84
C THR A 28 -43.52 -3.75 -17.25
N LEU A 29 -44.76 -3.95 -17.64
CA LEU A 29 -45.26 -5.25 -18.09
C LEU A 29 -44.59 -5.73 -19.39
N TYR A 30 -44.42 -4.82 -20.36
CA TYR A 30 -43.71 -5.17 -21.59
C TYR A 30 -42.24 -5.50 -21.33
N ARG A 31 -41.58 -4.80 -20.42
CA ARG A 31 -40.20 -5.10 -20.01
C ARG A 31 -40.07 -6.48 -19.37
N HIS A 32 -41.07 -6.90 -18.59
CA HIS A 32 -41.12 -8.25 -18.02
C HIS A 32 -41.44 -9.34 -19.04
N ARG A 33 -42.26 -9.05 -20.06
CA ARG A 33 -42.61 -10.02 -21.12
C ARG A 33 -41.49 -10.25 -22.12
N GLN A 34 -40.67 -9.24 -22.36
CA GLN A 34 -39.52 -9.30 -23.26
C GLN A 34 -38.29 -8.80 -22.48
N PRO A 35 -37.75 -9.58 -21.54
CA PRO A 35 -36.51 -9.21 -20.90
C PRO A 35 -35.45 -9.09 -21.99
N PRO A 36 -34.59 -8.04 -21.94
CA PRO A 36 -33.49 -7.92 -22.89
C PRO A 36 -32.62 -9.17 -22.78
N LEU A 37 -32.27 -9.78 -23.92
CA LEU A 37 -31.43 -10.98 -24.03
C LEU A 37 -30.07 -10.83 -23.37
N ALA A 38 -29.60 -9.61 -23.20
CA ALA A 38 -28.43 -9.27 -22.40
C ALA A 38 -28.68 -7.92 -21.69
N ARG A 39 -28.45 -7.86 -20.39
CA ARG A 39 -28.39 -6.57 -19.67
C ARG A 39 -27.19 -5.78 -20.18
N GLN A 40 -27.41 -4.81 -21.05
CA GLN A 40 -26.39 -3.84 -21.37
C GLN A 40 -25.97 -3.13 -20.08
N ARG A 41 -24.72 -3.29 -19.68
CA ARG A 41 -24.17 -2.62 -18.50
C ARG A 41 -24.17 -1.10 -18.76
N ARG A 42 -24.85 -0.35 -17.90
CA ARG A 42 -24.82 1.11 -17.92
C ARG A 42 -23.45 1.57 -17.42
N GLY A 43 -22.78 2.40 -18.17
CA GLY A 43 -21.51 3.02 -17.80
C GLY A 43 -20.57 3.14 -19.00
N PRO A 44 -19.53 3.99 -18.91
CA PRO A 44 -18.58 4.13 -20.00
C PRO A 44 -17.88 2.79 -20.24
N ILE A 45 -17.93 2.31 -21.47
CA ILE A 45 -17.13 1.18 -21.94
C ILE A 45 -15.72 1.75 -22.07
N GLY A 46 -14.77 1.21 -21.29
CA GLY A 46 -13.37 1.59 -21.46
C GLY A 46 -12.84 1.22 -22.85
N PRO A 47 -11.74 1.80 -23.30
CA PRO A 47 -11.21 1.57 -24.65
C PRO A 47 -10.84 0.11 -24.91
N LEU A 48 -10.53 -0.69 -23.86
CA LEU A 48 -10.17 -2.10 -23.98
C LEU A 48 -11.35 -3.01 -23.58
N PRO A 49 -11.65 -4.08 -24.34
CA PRO A 49 -12.55 -5.15 -23.94
C PRO A 49 -12.09 -5.85 -22.64
N ASP A 50 -13.05 -6.47 -21.91
CA ASP A 50 -12.72 -7.15 -20.63
C ASP A 50 -11.63 -8.23 -20.77
N PRO A 51 -11.61 -9.10 -21.79
CA PRO A 51 -10.53 -10.09 -21.94
C PRO A 51 -9.15 -9.46 -22.12
N MET A 52 -9.05 -8.40 -22.93
CA MET A 52 -7.79 -7.69 -23.15
C MET A 52 -7.34 -6.96 -21.87
N LEU A 53 -8.27 -6.31 -21.17
CA LEU A 53 -7.95 -5.66 -19.90
C LEU A 53 -7.51 -6.68 -18.83
N THR A 54 -8.09 -7.87 -18.83
CA THR A 54 -7.68 -8.95 -17.93
C THR A 54 -6.28 -9.46 -18.25
N ALA A 55 -5.91 -9.53 -19.53
CA ALA A 55 -4.56 -9.88 -19.95
C ALA A 55 -3.53 -8.84 -19.45
N GLU A 56 -3.82 -7.55 -19.60
CA GLU A 56 -2.98 -6.48 -19.06
C GLU A 56 -2.85 -6.54 -17.52
N ILE A 57 -3.95 -6.80 -16.80
CA ILE A 57 -3.93 -7.00 -15.35
C ILE A 57 -3.00 -8.16 -14.98
N ARG A 58 -3.08 -9.30 -15.69
CA ARG A 58 -2.20 -10.46 -15.47
C ARG A 58 -0.74 -10.13 -15.75
N ALA A 59 -0.45 -9.41 -16.83
CA ALA A 59 0.90 -8.99 -17.18
C ALA A 59 1.49 -8.08 -16.10
N ILE A 60 0.73 -7.10 -15.59
CA ILE A 60 1.15 -6.22 -14.49
C ILE A 60 1.49 -7.05 -13.23
N LEU A 61 0.64 -8.00 -12.86
CA LEU A 61 0.87 -8.83 -11.67
C LEU A 61 2.06 -9.77 -11.84
N ALA A 62 2.28 -10.30 -13.06
CA ALA A 62 3.41 -11.20 -13.36
C ALA A 62 4.76 -10.47 -13.38
N THR A 63 4.78 -9.21 -13.80
CA THR A 63 6.00 -8.40 -13.87
C THR A 63 6.28 -7.61 -12.59
N SER A 64 5.34 -7.56 -11.66
CA SER A 64 5.53 -6.88 -10.39
C SER A 64 6.57 -7.60 -9.54
N PRO A 65 7.56 -6.88 -8.96
CA PRO A 65 8.48 -7.47 -7.99
C PRO A 65 7.80 -7.78 -6.63
N PHE A 66 6.52 -7.41 -6.48
CA PHE A 66 5.77 -7.58 -5.24
C PHE A 66 4.62 -8.55 -5.38
N HIS A 67 4.47 -9.40 -4.35
CA HIS A 67 3.36 -10.33 -4.25
C HIS A 67 2.08 -9.64 -3.76
N GLY A 68 0.95 -9.99 -4.37
CA GLY A 68 -0.37 -9.57 -3.88
C GLY A 68 -0.62 -8.06 -4.00
N GLU A 69 -0.23 -7.42 -5.09
CA GLU A 69 -0.63 -6.04 -5.33
C GLU A 69 -2.16 -5.92 -5.45
N GLY A 70 -2.75 -5.07 -4.61
CA GLY A 70 -4.19 -4.85 -4.58
C GLY A 70 -4.71 -4.09 -5.81
N HIS A 71 -5.98 -4.25 -6.13
CA HIS A 71 -6.65 -3.67 -7.30
C HIS A 71 -6.44 -2.15 -7.48
N ARG A 72 -6.19 -1.39 -6.40
CA ARG A 72 -5.92 0.06 -6.48
C ARG A 72 -4.58 0.35 -7.14
N LYS A 73 -3.54 -0.43 -6.81
CA LYS A 73 -2.22 -0.28 -7.42
C LYS A 73 -2.23 -0.76 -8.87
N VAL A 74 -2.87 -1.90 -9.15
CA VAL A 74 -3.06 -2.40 -10.52
C VAL A 74 -3.77 -1.35 -11.38
N TRP A 75 -4.84 -0.73 -10.86
CA TRP A 75 -5.51 0.37 -11.55
C TRP A 75 -4.59 1.56 -11.81
N ALA A 76 -3.75 1.94 -10.85
CA ALA A 76 -2.79 3.03 -11.01
C ALA A 76 -1.75 2.70 -12.09
N ARG A 77 -1.21 1.47 -12.11
CA ARG A 77 -0.26 1.01 -13.15
C ARG A 77 -0.90 1.03 -14.53
N LEU A 78 -2.13 0.54 -14.69
CA LEU A 78 -2.87 0.63 -15.96
C LEU A 78 -2.98 2.09 -16.44
N ARG A 79 -3.27 3.03 -15.54
CA ARG A 79 -3.33 4.45 -15.90
C ARG A 79 -1.97 5.02 -16.32
N MET A 80 -0.88 4.62 -15.67
CA MET A 80 0.48 5.00 -16.06
C MET A 80 0.83 4.47 -17.45
N MET A 81 0.31 3.30 -17.83
CA MET A 81 0.41 2.72 -19.18
C MET A 81 -0.55 3.36 -20.20
N GLY A 82 -1.32 4.39 -19.82
CA GLY A 82 -2.28 5.05 -20.70
C GLY A 82 -3.63 4.32 -20.84
N ILE A 83 -3.83 3.22 -20.13
CA ILE A 83 -5.06 2.41 -20.19
C ILE A 83 -6.10 3.02 -19.27
N ARG A 84 -7.11 3.68 -19.86
CA ARG A 84 -8.21 4.30 -19.11
C ARG A 84 -9.28 3.26 -18.76
N THR A 85 -9.47 3.03 -17.46
CA THR A 85 -10.51 2.15 -16.92
C THR A 85 -10.94 2.64 -15.54
N SER A 86 -12.12 2.19 -15.08
CA SER A 86 -12.60 2.51 -13.74
C SER A 86 -12.00 1.54 -12.69
N LEU A 87 -11.76 2.05 -11.48
CA LEU A 87 -11.31 1.24 -10.34
C LEU A 87 -12.27 0.05 -10.05
N ARG A 88 -13.59 0.29 -10.15
CA ARG A 88 -14.62 -0.75 -9.95
C ARG A 88 -14.53 -1.87 -10.99
N ARG A 89 -14.20 -1.53 -12.25
CA ARG A 89 -14.03 -2.53 -13.31
C ARG A 89 -12.80 -3.40 -13.04
N VAL A 90 -11.68 -2.81 -12.67
CA VAL A 90 -10.46 -3.55 -12.28
C VAL A 90 -10.75 -4.48 -11.10
N LEU A 91 -11.40 -3.98 -10.04
CA LEU A 91 -11.78 -4.81 -8.89
C LEU A 91 -12.66 -5.99 -9.29
N ARG A 92 -13.65 -5.77 -10.19
CA ARG A 92 -14.54 -6.81 -10.67
C ARG A 92 -13.77 -7.89 -11.42
N LEU A 93 -12.96 -7.50 -12.41
CA LEU A 93 -12.18 -8.45 -13.21
C LEU A 93 -11.18 -9.23 -12.35
N MET A 94 -10.48 -8.56 -11.45
CA MET A 94 -9.57 -9.25 -10.53
C MET A 94 -10.30 -10.26 -9.63
N ARG A 95 -11.53 -9.96 -9.20
CA ARG A 95 -12.36 -10.89 -8.41
C ARG A 95 -12.84 -12.07 -9.26
N GLU A 96 -13.38 -11.81 -10.45
CA GLU A 96 -13.89 -12.84 -11.37
C GLU A 96 -12.80 -13.84 -11.79
N HIS A 97 -11.55 -13.40 -11.85
CA HIS A 97 -10.42 -14.21 -12.29
C HIS A 97 -9.50 -14.69 -11.14
N GLY A 98 -9.89 -14.51 -9.87
CA GLY A 98 -9.09 -14.97 -8.73
C GLY A 98 -7.74 -14.25 -8.56
N LEU A 99 -7.62 -13.01 -9.05
CA LEU A 99 -6.38 -12.21 -9.05
C LEU A 99 -6.29 -11.23 -7.88
N LEU A 100 -7.19 -11.29 -6.91
CA LEU A 100 -7.14 -10.41 -5.74
C LEU A 100 -5.97 -10.79 -4.85
N ALA A 101 -5.37 -9.77 -4.22
CA ALA A 101 -4.40 -9.99 -3.16
C ALA A 101 -5.01 -10.86 -2.04
N PRO A 102 -4.21 -11.70 -1.37
CA PRO A 102 -4.67 -12.52 -0.25
C PRO A 102 -5.40 -11.67 0.79
N SER A 103 -6.52 -12.20 1.30
CA SER A 103 -7.27 -11.54 2.35
C SER A 103 -6.41 -11.46 3.62
N ARG A 104 -6.24 -10.26 4.14
CA ARG A 104 -5.54 -10.05 5.40
C ARG A 104 -6.51 -10.27 6.55
N THR A 105 -6.39 -11.38 7.25
CA THR A 105 -7.03 -11.58 8.55
C THR A 105 -6.26 -10.75 9.57
N GLY A 106 -6.81 -9.60 9.96
CA GLY A 106 -6.28 -8.78 11.05
C GLY A 106 -7.01 -9.08 12.35
N ALA A 107 -6.38 -8.77 13.49
CA ALA A 107 -7.10 -8.69 14.76
C ALA A 107 -8.31 -7.74 14.64
N PRO A 108 -9.42 -8.00 15.35
CA PRO A 108 -10.55 -7.09 15.42
C PRO A 108 -10.04 -5.68 15.76
N ARG A 109 -10.47 -4.69 14.98
CA ARG A 109 -10.12 -3.30 15.27
C ARG A 109 -10.92 -2.86 16.49
N GLY A 110 -10.21 -2.57 17.58
CA GLY A 110 -10.77 -1.84 18.71
C GLY A 110 -11.22 -0.42 18.32
N PRO A 111 -11.86 0.33 19.24
CA PRO A 111 -12.17 1.72 19.00
C PRO A 111 -10.91 2.49 18.60
N ARG A 112 -11.02 3.36 17.58
CA ARG A 112 -9.93 4.23 17.18
C ARG A 112 -9.76 5.32 18.22
N ASN A 113 -8.68 5.27 18.97
CA ASN A 113 -8.36 6.28 19.98
C ASN A 113 -7.51 7.43 19.43
N HIS A 114 -7.06 7.35 18.16
CA HIS A 114 -6.15 8.32 17.54
C HIS A 114 -6.45 8.53 16.05
N ASP A 115 -6.08 9.70 15.53
CA ASP A 115 -6.31 10.13 14.15
C ASP A 115 -5.41 9.42 13.09
N GLY A 116 -4.59 8.45 13.49
CA GLY A 116 -3.76 7.63 12.60
C GLY A 116 -2.26 7.96 12.66
N THR A 117 -1.53 7.52 11.63
CA THR A 117 -0.07 7.71 11.53
C THR A 117 0.28 9.19 11.40
N ILE A 118 1.24 9.67 12.20
CA ILE A 118 1.80 11.02 12.06
C ILE A 118 2.54 11.10 10.73
N ILE A 119 2.11 12.01 9.86
CA ILE A 119 2.71 12.24 8.55
C ILE A 119 3.13 13.70 8.49
N PRO A 120 4.44 14.00 8.52
CA PRO A 120 4.94 15.37 8.36
C PRO A 120 4.70 15.87 6.94
N GLU A 121 4.76 17.18 6.74
CA GLU A 121 4.53 17.81 5.43
C GLU A 121 5.71 17.62 4.46
N THR A 122 6.93 17.46 5.01
CA THR A 122 8.15 17.35 4.23
C THR A 122 8.94 16.08 4.55
N ILE A 123 9.77 15.65 3.60
CA ILE A 123 10.76 14.59 3.80
C ILE A 123 11.76 15.01 4.88
N ASP A 124 12.45 14.03 5.44
CA ASP A 124 13.56 14.19 6.40
C ASP A 124 13.21 15.02 7.66
N THR A 125 11.91 15.14 7.96
CA THR A 125 11.43 15.73 9.21
C THR A 125 11.25 14.68 10.30
N LEU A 126 10.72 13.50 9.94
CA LEU A 126 10.49 12.40 10.87
C LEU A 126 10.78 11.07 10.17
N TRP A 127 11.75 10.35 10.67
CA TRP A 127 11.98 8.95 10.32
C TRP A 127 11.45 8.04 11.42
N GLY A 128 10.92 6.88 11.04
CA GLY A 128 10.56 5.81 11.96
C GLY A 128 11.55 4.68 11.86
N THR A 129 12.08 4.20 12.99
CA THR A 129 12.92 3.00 13.06
C THR A 129 12.24 1.92 13.87
N ASP A 130 12.45 0.67 13.47
CA ASP A 130 11.89 -0.49 14.15
C ASP A 130 12.72 -1.74 13.81
N MET A 131 12.51 -2.80 14.56
CA MET A 131 13.21 -4.07 14.41
C MET A 131 12.22 -5.21 14.18
N THR A 132 12.63 -6.13 13.32
CA THR A 132 11.98 -7.44 13.18
C THR A 132 13.02 -8.54 13.10
N THR A 133 12.59 -9.79 13.03
CA THR A 133 13.49 -10.94 12.89
C THR A 133 13.22 -11.69 11.60
N ALA A 134 14.26 -12.33 11.08
CA ALA A 134 14.21 -13.26 9.97
C ALA A 134 15.01 -14.53 10.32
N TRP A 135 14.66 -15.64 9.68
CA TRP A 135 15.41 -16.90 9.83
C TRP A 135 16.35 -17.10 8.65
N THR A 136 17.56 -17.53 8.95
CA THR A 136 18.55 -18.00 8.00
C THR A 136 19.04 -19.38 8.41
N ALA A 137 19.79 -20.11 7.57
CA ALA A 137 20.42 -21.37 7.98
C ALA A 137 21.45 -21.17 9.10
N GLU A 138 22.03 -19.96 9.23
CA GLU A 138 22.90 -19.59 10.36
C GLU A 138 22.15 -19.27 11.67
N GLY A 139 20.81 -19.31 11.68
CA GLY A 139 19.95 -19.01 12.80
C GLY A 139 19.14 -17.72 12.62
N GLN A 140 18.54 -17.26 13.70
CA GLN A 140 17.75 -16.04 13.72
C GLN A 140 18.62 -14.79 13.55
N ALA A 141 18.24 -13.92 12.62
CA ALA A 141 18.85 -12.61 12.40
C ALA A 141 17.90 -11.48 12.84
N ALA A 142 18.44 -10.43 13.41
CA ALA A 142 17.73 -9.17 13.63
C ALA A 142 17.77 -8.33 12.35
N VAL A 143 16.64 -7.77 11.96
CA VAL A 143 16.49 -6.88 10.80
C VAL A 143 15.99 -5.53 11.27
N PHE A 144 16.78 -4.51 11.09
CA PHE A 144 16.48 -3.12 11.45
C PHE A 144 16.07 -2.32 10.21
N VAL A 145 15.09 -1.47 10.36
CA VAL A 145 14.56 -0.62 9.28
C VAL A 145 14.57 0.84 9.71
N ALA A 146 14.75 1.74 8.75
CA ALA A 146 14.47 3.16 8.91
C ALA A 146 13.66 3.66 7.72
N VAL A 147 12.57 4.39 7.98
CA VAL A 147 11.59 4.79 6.96
C VAL A 147 11.20 6.25 7.17
N ASP A 148 11.23 7.05 6.13
CA ASP A 148 10.72 8.42 6.14
C ASP A 148 9.19 8.43 6.24
N HIS A 149 8.65 9.17 7.19
CA HIS A 149 7.21 9.21 7.44
C HIS A 149 6.43 9.95 6.35
N HIS A 150 7.04 10.93 5.68
CA HIS A 150 6.37 11.64 4.59
C HIS A 150 6.30 10.78 3.32
N SER A 151 7.43 10.44 2.75
CA SER A 151 7.53 9.72 1.46
C SER A 151 7.21 8.23 1.58
N ALA A 152 7.30 7.66 2.77
CA ALA A 152 7.38 6.22 3.05
C ALA A 152 8.61 5.55 2.42
N GLU A 153 9.65 6.31 2.11
CA GLU A 153 10.91 5.79 1.60
C GLU A 153 11.64 4.98 2.68
N CYS A 154 12.17 3.86 2.30
CA CYS A 154 13.09 3.11 3.14
C CYS A 154 14.47 3.77 3.04
N VAL A 155 14.84 4.55 4.05
CA VAL A 155 16.12 5.25 4.10
C VAL A 155 17.27 4.38 4.58
N GLY A 156 16.97 3.24 5.22
CA GLY A 156 17.99 2.28 5.62
C GLY A 156 17.41 0.92 5.98
N LEU A 157 18.18 -0.13 5.68
CA LEU A 157 17.91 -1.53 6.03
C LEU A 157 19.20 -2.21 6.44
N HIS A 158 19.16 -2.96 7.53
CA HIS A 158 20.30 -3.69 8.03
C HIS A 158 19.90 -5.02 8.66
N ALA A 159 20.72 -6.06 8.48
CA ALA A 159 20.56 -7.33 9.16
C ALA A 159 21.83 -7.70 9.90
N SER A 160 21.67 -8.26 11.10
CA SER A 160 22.77 -8.71 11.93
C SER A 160 22.39 -9.94 12.75
N ARG A 161 23.40 -10.66 13.23
CA ARG A 161 23.20 -11.84 14.09
C ARG A 161 22.55 -11.48 15.43
N GLN A 162 22.85 -10.30 15.93
CA GLN A 162 22.37 -9.84 17.23
C GLN A 162 21.68 -8.49 17.12
N GLY A 163 20.55 -8.34 17.81
CA GLY A 163 19.80 -7.07 17.85
C GLY A 163 20.42 -6.04 18.79
N THR A 164 21.69 -5.67 18.58
CA THR A 164 22.39 -4.73 19.47
C THR A 164 22.03 -3.27 19.17
N ARG A 165 22.32 -2.39 20.13
CA ARG A 165 22.19 -0.93 19.99
C ARG A 165 23.04 -0.35 18.85
N PHE A 166 24.17 -0.97 18.53
CA PHE A 166 25.05 -0.51 17.45
C PHE A 166 24.47 -0.86 16.07
N GLU A 167 23.87 -2.04 15.96
CA GLU A 167 23.20 -2.51 14.75
C GLU A 167 21.91 -1.71 14.47
N ALA A 168 21.23 -1.26 15.54
CA ALA A 168 20.05 -0.39 15.43
C ALA A 168 20.37 0.99 14.82
N LEU A 169 21.61 1.46 14.94
CA LEU A 169 22.08 2.72 14.36
C LEU A 169 22.35 2.61 12.85
N GLU A 170 22.67 1.43 12.35
CA GLU A 170 23.16 1.27 10.98
C GLU A 170 22.16 1.73 9.91
N PRO A 171 20.84 1.42 9.98
CA PRO A 171 19.88 1.98 9.03
C PRO A 171 19.81 3.51 9.05
N LEU A 172 19.97 4.13 10.23
CA LEU A 172 19.98 5.59 10.34
C LEU A 172 21.26 6.18 9.73
N ARG A 173 22.43 5.54 9.97
CA ARG A 173 23.70 5.92 9.37
C ARG A 173 23.66 5.85 7.84
N GLN A 174 23.03 4.81 7.27
CA GLN A 174 22.83 4.68 5.84
C GLN A 174 22.04 5.88 5.31
N GLY A 175 20.89 6.16 5.89
CA GLY A 175 20.04 7.28 5.48
C GLY A 175 20.73 8.64 5.65
N VAL A 176 21.44 8.86 6.77
CA VAL A 176 22.15 10.13 7.01
C VAL A 176 23.26 10.34 5.98
N ARG A 177 24.07 9.33 5.67
CA ARG A 177 25.10 9.43 4.65
C ARG A 177 24.52 9.74 3.26
N GLU A 178 23.40 9.10 2.90
CA GLU A 178 22.79 9.24 1.59
C GLU A 178 22.08 10.58 1.41
N HIS A 179 21.34 11.04 2.44
CA HIS A 179 20.43 12.18 2.29
C HIS A 179 21.00 13.50 2.84
N PHE A 180 21.98 13.42 3.74
CA PHE A 180 22.63 14.60 4.30
C PHE A 180 24.10 14.75 3.85
N GLY A 181 24.57 13.86 2.98
CA GLY A 181 25.86 13.98 2.31
C GLY A 181 27.08 13.60 3.14
N GLY A 182 26.89 12.95 4.31
CA GLY A 182 28.04 12.52 5.11
C GLY A 182 27.68 12.09 6.53
N PHE A 183 28.70 12.12 7.41
CA PHE A 183 28.56 11.76 8.81
C PHE A 183 29.37 12.76 9.66
N ALA A 184 28.70 13.78 10.17
CA ALA A 184 29.32 14.87 10.92
C ALA A 184 28.40 15.37 12.05
N LYS A 185 28.97 16.08 13.02
CA LYS A 185 28.23 16.67 14.13
C LYS A 185 27.16 17.64 13.61
N GLY A 186 25.90 17.41 14.01
CA GLY A 186 24.78 18.27 13.67
C GLY A 186 24.31 18.21 12.20
N ILE A 187 24.83 17.27 11.41
CA ILE A 187 24.57 17.21 9.95
C ILE A 187 23.08 16.98 9.62
N ALA A 188 22.36 16.27 10.49
CA ALA A 188 20.94 15.96 10.33
C ALA A 188 20.05 16.79 11.29
N SER A 189 20.47 18.02 11.59
CA SER A 189 19.67 18.93 12.40
C SER A 189 18.31 19.22 11.78
N GLY A 190 17.24 19.11 12.58
CA GLY A 190 15.83 19.20 12.12
C GLY A 190 15.15 17.86 11.88
N LEU A 191 15.92 16.78 11.76
CA LEU A 191 15.37 15.42 11.71
C LEU A 191 15.01 14.93 13.11
N SER A 192 13.86 14.26 13.21
CA SER A 192 13.44 13.48 14.38
C SER A 192 13.39 12.00 14.04
N VAL A 193 13.74 11.13 15.00
CA VAL A 193 13.63 9.68 14.81
C VAL A 193 12.66 9.10 15.82
N ARG A 194 11.57 8.52 15.29
CA ARG A 194 10.58 7.78 16.04
C ARG A 194 11.03 6.34 16.22
N HIS A 195 10.98 5.86 17.47
CA HIS A 195 11.32 4.48 17.84
C HIS A 195 10.43 4.00 18.98
N ASP A 196 10.40 2.71 19.25
CA ASP A 196 9.78 2.14 20.43
C ASP A 196 10.68 2.30 21.67
N HIS A 197 10.26 1.73 22.80
CA HIS A 197 11.04 1.73 24.06
C HIS A 197 11.98 0.52 24.17
N GLY A 198 12.32 -0.13 23.04
CA GLY A 198 13.30 -1.22 23.03
C GLY A 198 14.63 -0.81 23.65
N SER A 199 15.26 -1.72 24.38
CA SER A 199 16.52 -1.45 25.10
C SER A 199 17.64 -0.97 24.17
N GLN A 200 17.66 -1.42 22.92
CA GLN A 200 18.60 -0.98 21.89
C GLN A 200 18.46 0.52 21.60
N TYR A 201 17.23 1.05 21.50
CA TYR A 201 16.94 2.45 21.20
C TYR A 201 17.08 3.36 22.43
N MET A 202 16.79 2.84 23.62
CA MET A 202 16.92 3.60 24.88
C MET A 202 18.33 3.60 25.42
N SER A 203 19.25 2.89 24.79
CA SER A 203 20.66 2.82 25.25
C SER A 203 21.35 4.17 25.12
N ARG A 204 22.28 4.45 26.05
CA ARG A 204 23.06 5.70 26.01
C ARG A 204 23.80 5.87 24.69
N ALA A 205 24.42 4.80 24.17
CA ALA A 205 25.18 4.87 22.92
C ALA A 205 24.30 5.28 21.73
N PHE A 206 23.07 4.74 21.63
CA PHE A 206 22.13 5.12 20.59
C PHE A 206 21.71 6.60 20.71
N GLN A 207 21.36 7.03 21.91
CA GLN A 207 20.93 8.41 22.17
C GLN A 207 22.09 9.43 22.00
N ASP A 208 23.32 9.06 22.36
CA ASP A 208 24.48 9.91 22.16
C ASP A 208 24.81 10.10 20.68
N GLU A 209 24.67 9.06 19.86
CA GLU A 209 24.88 9.18 18.41
C GLU A 209 23.79 10.02 17.73
N LEU A 210 22.51 9.85 18.08
CA LEU A 210 21.46 10.75 17.60
C LEU A 210 21.78 12.22 17.93
N ARG A 211 22.18 12.48 19.17
CA ARG A 211 22.57 13.83 19.63
C ARG A 211 23.78 14.36 18.85
N PHE A 212 24.78 13.51 18.60
CA PHE A 212 25.95 13.89 17.77
C PHE A 212 25.52 14.31 16.36
N LEU A 213 24.63 13.55 15.75
CA LEU A 213 24.11 13.85 14.41
C LEU A 213 23.13 15.04 14.35
N GLY A 214 22.69 15.56 15.51
CA GLY A 214 21.68 16.62 15.60
C GLY A 214 20.25 16.11 15.44
N ILE A 215 20.04 14.80 15.56
CA ILE A 215 18.74 14.15 15.42
C ILE A 215 17.99 14.17 16.74
N ALA A 216 16.73 14.62 16.73
CA ALA A 216 15.85 14.56 17.89
C ALA A 216 15.31 13.14 18.10
N SER A 217 15.50 12.59 19.31
CA SER A 217 14.90 11.33 19.71
C SER A 217 13.41 11.53 20.04
N SER A 218 12.53 10.74 19.43
CA SER A 218 11.08 10.82 19.59
C SER A 218 10.51 9.43 19.95
N PRO A 219 10.64 8.97 21.21
CA PRO A 219 10.08 7.69 21.59
C PRO A 219 8.54 7.69 21.39
N ALA A 220 8.00 6.57 20.90
CA ALA A 220 6.55 6.40 20.78
C ALA A 220 5.90 6.45 22.17
N PHE A 221 4.69 6.99 22.26
CA PHE A 221 3.97 6.99 23.53
C PHE A 221 3.70 5.56 24.01
N VAL A 222 3.88 5.35 25.30
CA VAL A 222 3.58 4.04 25.92
C VAL A 222 2.12 3.71 25.66
N ARG A 223 1.86 2.53 25.09
CA ARG A 223 0.53 2.03 24.68
C ARG A 223 -0.13 2.76 23.49
N ALA A 224 0.61 3.56 22.73
CA ALA A 224 0.13 4.17 21.48
C ALA A 224 1.04 3.75 20.30
N PRO A 225 0.92 2.50 19.81
CA PRO A 225 1.77 1.96 18.74
C PRO A 225 1.61 2.72 17.41
N GLU A 226 0.53 3.46 17.26
CA GLU A 226 0.19 4.19 16.03
C GLU A 226 1.22 5.26 15.64
N GLY A 227 2.02 5.75 16.61
CA GLY A 227 3.09 6.71 16.35
C GLY A 227 4.17 6.21 15.40
N ASN A 228 4.41 4.89 15.31
CA ASN A 228 5.42 4.26 14.44
C ASN A 228 4.80 3.47 13.27
N GLY A 229 3.51 3.67 12.99
CA GLY A 229 2.76 2.91 11.98
C GLY A 229 3.34 2.96 10.56
N CYS A 230 4.30 3.86 10.28
CA CYS A 230 5.01 3.89 9.00
C CYS A 230 6.04 2.75 8.91
N ALA A 231 6.88 2.60 9.92
CA ALA A 231 7.87 1.53 10.01
C ALA A 231 7.18 0.15 10.13
N GLU A 232 6.14 0.02 10.95
CA GLU A 232 5.35 -1.21 11.08
C GLU A 232 4.74 -1.66 9.73
N ARG A 233 4.18 -0.71 8.97
CA ARG A 233 3.62 -0.98 7.64
C ARG A 233 4.70 -1.41 6.65
N PHE A 234 5.87 -0.78 6.69
CA PHE A 234 7.00 -1.16 5.87
C PHE A 234 7.49 -2.57 6.23
N ILE A 235 7.69 -2.87 7.52
CA ILE A 235 8.10 -4.21 7.99
C ILE A 235 7.11 -5.27 7.51
N ARG A 236 5.81 -5.00 7.57
CA ARG A 236 4.80 -5.92 7.05
C ARG A 236 4.99 -6.16 5.54
N THR A 237 5.22 -5.09 4.77
CA THR A 237 5.49 -5.20 3.33
C THR A 237 6.76 -6.00 3.07
N LEU A 238 7.82 -5.76 3.83
CA LEU A 238 9.08 -6.49 3.77
C LEU A 238 8.88 -7.99 4.07
N LYS A 239 8.13 -8.31 5.12
CA LYS A 239 7.81 -9.70 5.47
C LYS A 239 7.04 -10.41 4.38
N GLU A 240 5.94 -9.80 3.91
CA GLU A 240 5.06 -10.39 2.89
C GLU A 240 5.75 -10.57 1.52
N ASN A 241 6.79 -9.79 1.21
CA ASN A 241 7.42 -9.77 -0.11
C ASN A 241 8.86 -10.31 -0.14
N LEU A 242 9.49 -10.47 1.01
CA LEU A 242 10.86 -10.98 1.09
C LEU A 242 11.03 -12.00 2.21
N LEU A 243 10.83 -11.62 3.48
CA LEU A 243 11.28 -12.43 4.60
C LEU A 243 10.48 -13.73 4.79
N TRP A 244 9.20 -13.78 4.37
CA TRP A 244 8.35 -14.97 4.47
C TRP A 244 8.30 -15.81 3.20
N VAL A 245 8.79 -15.26 2.08
CA VAL A 245 8.67 -15.92 0.76
C VAL A 245 10.00 -16.43 0.24
N ARG A 246 11.11 -16.07 0.89
CA ARG A 246 12.46 -16.49 0.52
C ARG A 246 13.19 -17.11 1.72
N HIS A 247 13.92 -18.17 1.46
CA HIS A 247 14.86 -18.76 2.40
C HIS A 247 16.26 -18.18 2.17
N PHE A 248 17.03 -18.03 3.24
CA PHE A 248 18.37 -17.46 3.21
C PHE A 248 19.36 -18.42 3.88
N GLU A 249 20.46 -18.72 3.21
CA GLU A 249 21.51 -19.57 3.76
C GLU A 249 22.36 -18.80 4.78
N THR A 250 22.70 -17.55 4.50
CA THR A 250 23.54 -16.73 5.37
C THR A 250 22.92 -15.38 5.67
N ILE A 251 23.41 -14.73 6.75
CA ILE A 251 23.01 -13.35 7.08
C ILE A 251 23.50 -12.39 5.99
N GLU A 252 24.63 -12.68 5.33
CA GLU A 252 25.10 -11.83 4.24
C GLU A 252 24.21 -11.94 3.00
N GLU A 253 23.72 -13.12 2.66
CA GLU A 253 22.70 -13.26 1.62
C GLU A 253 21.43 -12.48 1.95
N LEU A 254 20.99 -12.52 3.21
CA LEU A 254 19.87 -11.70 3.68
C LEU A 254 20.17 -10.21 3.51
N ARG A 255 21.39 -9.72 3.84
CA ARG A 255 21.77 -8.30 3.66
C ARG A 255 21.68 -7.87 2.21
N GLN A 256 22.22 -8.66 1.29
CA GLN A 256 22.18 -8.38 -0.14
C GLN A 256 20.73 -8.34 -0.66
N ALA A 257 19.89 -9.27 -0.21
CA ALA A 257 18.47 -9.29 -0.55
C ALA A 257 17.71 -8.08 0.01
N LEU A 258 18.06 -7.61 1.21
CA LEU A 258 17.49 -6.39 1.81
C LEU A 258 17.87 -5.14 1.01
N LEU A 259 19.12 -5.02 0.55
CA LEU A 259 19.55 -3.89 -0.28
C LEU A 259 18.79 -3.86 -1.61
N ALA A 260 18.71 -5.00 -2.30
CA ALA A 260 17.94 -5.13 -3.54
C ALA A 260 16.45 -4.85 -3.33
N PHE A 261 15.88 -5.30 -2.20
CA PHE A 261 14.50 -5.00 -1.84
C PHE A 261 14.28 -3.51 -1.59
N ARG A 262 15.18 -2.83 -0.87
CA ARG A 262 15.13 -1.39 -0.61
C ARG A 262 15.08 -0.60 -1.91
N GLU A 263 15.97 -0.91 -2.85
CA GLU A 263 16.04 -0.26 -4.16
C GLU A 263 14.75 -0.48 -4.95
N SER A 264 14.30 -1.73 -5.06
CA SER A 264 13.05 -2.09 -5.73
C SER A 264 11.83 -1.42 -5.07
N TYR A 265 11.76 -1.40 -3.75
CA TYR A 265 10.67 -0.77 -3.02
C TYR A 265 10.64 0.75 -3.27
N ASN A 266 11.76 1.44 -3.11
CA ASN A 266 11.84 2.89 -3.28
C ASN A 266 11.51 3.32 -4.72
N SER A 267 11.91 2.53 -5.71
CA SER A 267 11.72 2.86 -7.13
C SER A 267 10.36 2.43 -7.70
N THR A 268 9.69 1.41 -7.14
CA THR A 268 8.52 0.80 -7.82
C THR A 268 7.27 0.65 -6.94
N TRP A 269 7.39 0.71 -5.59
CA TRP A 269 6.23 0.61 -4.71
C TRP A 269 5.36 1.86 -4.77
N LEU A 270 4.06 1.70 -5.01
CA LEU A 270 3.12 2.81 -5.16
C LEU A 270 2.49 3.24 -3.84
N ILE A 271 2.63 4.51 -3.48
CA ILE A 271 2.10 5.12 -2.26
C ILE A 271 0.76 5.81 -2.55
N ALA A 272 -0.34 5.21 -2.11
CA ALA A 272 -1.69 5.68 -2.44
C ALA A 272 -1.97 7.12 -1.96
N ARG A 273 -1.50 7.51 -0.77
CA ARG A 273 -1.68 8.87 -0.22
C ARG A 273 -1.02 9.96 -1.04
N HIS A 274 0.01 9.61 -1.82
CA HIS A 274 0.71 10.51 -2.74
C HIS A 274 0.31 10.29 -4.21
N GLY A 275 -0.95 9.92 -4.46
CA GLY A 275 -1.45 9.74 -5.82
C GLY A 275 -0.80 8.60 -6.58
N PHE A 276 -0.36 7.55 -5.88
CA PHE A 276 0.34 6.38 -6.44
C PHE A 276 1.70 6.72 -7.05
N GLN A 277 2.42 7.67 -6.48
CA GLN A 277 3.84 7.88 -6.77
C GLN A 277 4.71 6.92 -5.97
N THR A 278 5.93 6.68 -6.44
CA THR A 278 6.93 5.89 -5.71
C THR A 278 7.61 6.73 -4.63
N PRO A 279 8.17 6.13 -3.55
CA PRO A 279 8.92 6.87 -2.54
C PRO A 279 10.02 7.76 -3.12
N ALA A 280 10.83 7.23 -4.05
CA ALA A 280 11.88 7.99 -4.72
C ALA A 280 11.34 9.17 -5.53
N ALA A 281 10.22 8.99 -6.24
CA ALA A 281 9.59 10.10 -6.99
C ALA A 281 9.03 11.19 -6.07
N ILE A 282 8.52 10.81 -4.87
CA ILE A 282 8.03 11.75 -3.87
C ILE A 282 9.20 12.56 -3.33
N ARG A 283 10.32 11.90 -2.95
CA ARG A 283 11.54 12.56 -2.48
C ARG A 283 12.06 13.54 -3.52
N HIS A 284 12.24 13.08 -4.76
CA HIS A 284 12.77 13.89 -5.85
C HIS A 284 11.98 15.19 -6.09
N LYS A 285 10.68 15.19 -5.89
CA LYS A 285 9.83 16.38 -6.03
C LYS A 285 10.03 17.41 -4.93
N GLN A 286 10.50 16.99 -3.76
CA GLN A 286 10.72 17.89 -2.62
C GLN A 286 12.17 18.38 -2.51
N LEU A 287 13.10 17.78 -3.25
CA LEU A 287 14.47 18.29 -3.32
C LEU A 287 14.50 19.62 -4.08
N PRO A 288 15.24 20.63 -3.58
CA PRO A 288 15.43 21.88 -4.30
C PRO A 288 16.07 21.62 -5.67
N CYS A 289 15.67 22.38 -6.69
CA CYS A 289 16.16 22.23 -8.06
C CYS A 289 17.70 22.32 -8.19
N ALA A 290 18.38 22.99 -7.25
CA ALA A 290 19.83 23.11 -7.18
C ALA A 290 20.54 21.81 -6.73
N ALA A 291 19.87 20.92 -6.02
CA ALA A 291 20.44 19.64 -5.57
C ALA A 291 20.40 18.55 -6.66
N LEU A 292 19.70 18.79 -7.77
CA LEU A 292 19.56 17.86 -8.90
C LEU A 292 20.66 18.03 -9.97
N ALA A 293 21.52 19.04 -9.83
CA ALA A 293 22.55 19.41 -10.80
C ALA A 293 23.99 19.06 -10.35
N ALA A 294 24.15 18.45 -9.20
CA ALA A 294 25.42 17.99 -8.63
C ALA A 294 25.51 16.44 -8.67
#